data_a89948be0afc76fda1e2255898db1c92
#
_entry.id   a89948be0afc76fda1e2255898db1c92
#
_cell.length_a   1.000
_cell.length_b   1.000
_cell.length_c   1.000
_cell.angle_alpha   90.00
_cell.angle_beta   90.00
_cell.angle_gamma   90.00
#
_symmetry.space_group_name_H-M   'P 1'
#
loop_
_entity.id
_entity.type
_entity.pdbx_description
1 polymer ?
#
loop_
_entity_poly.entity_id
_entity_poly.type
_entity_poly.pdbx_seq_one_letter_code
_entity_poly.pdbx_strand_id
1 'polypeptide(L)'
;MAVRLLKYAVLNNKGGVGKSTIAVHVAHGLAIKGKRVLLIDMDGQNDASLFLGFTSEDYKKSLYDLVLSPESTALFECILNARENLDLLPSQNIEQINAVLQKEPNVKSYLNSKLKDLEGMGYDYVIVDCGPQRSRINDAALYYVDGIIVPVQVEAASVRAIGNIYEYLADLGLDSQMISLVVPNMYDQRTSDSKENLEFVKEFFSDADVLAEPIHRRVRIAEAGKLGRTVYESDGEASKQFDPIVERLVRINAGKEQ
;
A
#
# COMPACT_ATOMS: atom_id res chain seq x y z
N MET A 1 -10.50 10.33 -23.15
CA MET A 1 -9.58 11.01 -22.22
C MET A 1 -8.63 9.97 -21.68
N ALA A 2 -7.33 10.27 -21.56
CA ALA A 2 -6.40 9.35 -20.90
C ALA A 2 -6.80 9.26 -19.41
N VAL A 3 -7.05 8.04 -18.92
CA VAL A 3 -7.31 7.81 -17.50
C VAL A 3 -6.05 8.21 -16.72
N ARG A 4 -6.19 9.06 -15.72
CA ARG A 4 -5.07 9.48 -14.88
C ARG A 4 -4.62 8.30 -14.02
N LEU A 5 -3.33 7.97 -14.06
CA LEU A 5 -2.72 7.02 -13.15
C LEU A 5 -2.76 7.56 -11.72
N LEU A 6 -3.43 6.87 -10.81
CA LEU A 6 -3.45 7.21 -9.38
C LEU A 6 -2.52 6.29 -8.58
N LYS A 7 -1.77 6.90 -7.68
CA LYS A 7 -0.73 6.23 -6.89
C LYS A 7 -1.02 6.38 -5.40
N TYR A 8 -1.08 5.26 -4.67
CA TYR A 8 -1.33 5.23 -3.23
C TYR A 8 -0.27 4.43 -2.51
N ALA A 9 0.26 4.97 -1.41
CA ALA A 9 1.11 4.23 -0.47
C ALA A 9 0.27 3.66 0.68
N VAL A 10 0.50 2.41 1.02
CA VAL A 10 -0.02 1.80 2.26
C VAL A 10 1.07 1.90 3.31
N LEU A 11 0.91 2.79 4.27
CA LEU A 11 1.96 3.18 5.21
C LEU A 11 1.47 3.23 6.65
N ASN A 12 2.25 2.68 7.55
CA ASN A 12 2.21 2.94 8.99
C ASN A 12 3.57 2.57 9.59
N ASN A 13 4.07 3.40 10.50
CA ASN A 13 5.36 3.21 11.18
C ASN A 13 5.37 2.06 12.20
N LYS A 14 4.22 1.43 12.45
CA LYS A 14 4.08 0.26 13.31
C LYS A 14 4.11 -1.03 12.49
N GLY A 15 4.88 -2.00 12.95
CA GLY A 15 4.86 -3.36 12.40
C GLY A 15 3.57 -4.12 12.76
N GLY A 16 3.16 -5.06 11.91
CA GLY A 16 2.04 -5.97 12.20
C GLY A 16 0.63 -5.37 12.12
N VAL A 17 0.46 -4.12 11.68
CA VAL A 17 -0.87 -3.47 11.55
C VAL A 17 -1.65 -3.93 10.32
N GLY A 18 -1.04 -4.75 9.45
CA GLY A 18 -1.67 -5.30 8.25
C GLY A 18 -1.47 -4.48 6.98
N LYS A 19 -0.37 -3.74 6.85
CA LYS A 19 -0.04 -2.98 5.63
C LYS A 19 -0.09 -3.83 4.37
N SER A 20 0.74 -4.85 4.28
CA SER A 20 0.82 -5.76 3.14
C SER A 20 -0.50 -6.47 2.87
N THR A 21 -1.22 -6.87 3.92
CA THR A 21 -2.57 -7.44 3.81
C THR A 21 -3.51 -6.46 3.10
N ILE A 22 -3.56 -5.20 3.55
CA ILE A 22 -4.43 -4.18 2.96
C ILE A 22 -3.97 -3.84 1.55
N ALA A 23 -2.66 -3.66 1.32
CA ALA A 23 -2.11 -3.36 0.00
C ALA A 23 -2.51 -4.42 -1.05
N VAL A 24 -2.31 -5.69 -0.73
CA VAL A 24 -2.62 -6.82 -1.62
C VAL A 24 -4.13 -6.93 -1.90
N HIS A 25 -4.96 -6.82 -0.85
CA HIS A 25 -6.41 -6.96 -1.03
C HIS A 25 -7.02 -5.75 -1.74
N VAL A 26 -6.55 -4.54 -1.48
CA VAL A 26 -6.98 -3.34 -2.21
C VAL A 26 -6.57 -3.43 -3.68
N ALA A 27 -5.32 -3.82 -3.97
CA ALA A 27 -4.84 -3.98 -5.34
C ALA A 27 -5.65 -5.03 -6.10
N HIS A 28 -5.89 -6.20 -5.52
CA HIS A 28 -6.69 -7.25 -6.16
C HIS A 28 -8.17 -6.87 -6.28
N GLY A 29 -8.75 -6.22 -5.27
CA GLY A 29 -10.12 -5.74 -5.34
C GLY A 29 -10.35 -4.72 -6.46
N LEU A 30 -9.40 -3.80 -6.67
CA LEU A 30 -9.41 -2.87 -7.81
C LEU A 30 -9.31 -3.64 -9.14
N ALA A 31 -8.44 -4.65 -9.23
CA ALA A 31 -8.29 -5.49 -10.42
C ALA A 31 -9.58 -6.26 -10.77
N ILE A 32 -10.28 -6.80 -9.77
CA ILE A 32 -11.60 -7.45 -9.94
C ILE A 32 -12.67 -6.46 -10.44
N LYS A 33 -12.55 -5.17 -10.09
CA LYS A 33 -13.40 -4.10 -10.64
C LYS A 33 -12.99 -3.68 -12.06
N GLY A 34 -12.10 -4.43 -12.71
CA GLY A 34 -11.64 -4.19 -14.09
C GLY A 34 -10.61 -3.06 -14.22
N LYS A 35 -9.98 -2.63 -13.14
CA LYS A 35 -8.90 -1.64 -13.16
C LYS A 35 -7.55 -2.33 -13.37
N ARG A 36 -6.68 -1.75 -14.18
CA ARG A 36 -5.30 -2.23 -14.32
C ARG A 36 -4.46 -1.70 -13.18
N VAL A 37 -3.92 -2.60 -12.37
CA VAL A 37 -3.24 -2.26 -11.12
C VAL A 37 -1.82 -2.80 -11.10
N LEU A 38 -0.87 -1.97 -10.68
CA LEU A 38 0.46 -2.40 -10.30
C LEU A 38 0.60 -2.32 -8.78
N LEU A 39 0.92 -3.43 -8.15
CA LEU A 39 1.36 -3.47 -6.75
C LEU A 39 2.88 -3.42 -6.72
N ILE A 40 3.45 -2.48 -5.96
CA ILE A 40 4.90 -2.38 -5.73
C ILE A 40 5.18 -2.78 -4.28
N ASP A 41 5.96 -3.84 -4.10
CA ASP A 41 6.40 -4.28 -2.79
C ASP A 41 7.68 -3.53 -2.40
N MET A 42 7.64 -2.69 -1.35
CA MET A 42 8.79 -1.94 -0.84
C MET A 42 9.10 -2.29 0.63
N ASP A 43 8.58 -3.41 1.13
CA ASP A 43 8.95 -3.94 2.45
C ASP A 43 10.08 -4.97 2.31
N GLY A 44 11.10 -4.88 3.15
CA GLY A 44 12.21 -5.85 3.18
C GLY A 44 11.79 -7.27 3.59
N GLN A 45 10.57 -7.45 4.09
CA GLN A 45 9.99 -8.77 4.40
C GLN A 45 9.35 -9.42 3.16
N ASN A 46 9.09 -8.67 2.09
CA ASN A 46 8.44 -9.11 0.85
C ASN A 46 7.06 -9.76 1.08
N ASP A 47 6.34 -9.35 2.12
CA ASP A 47 5.06 -9.95 2.50
C ASP A 47 4.00 -9.77 1.39
N ALA A 48 3.99 -8.64 0.68
CA ALA A 48 3.05 -8.42 -0.42
C ALA A 48 3.30 -9.41 -1.58
N SER A 49 4.56 -9.66 -1.91
CA SER A 49 4.97 -10.65 -2.91
C SER A 49 4.57 -12.07 -2.48
N LEU A 50 4.86 -12.43 -1.23
CA LEU A 50 4.51 -13.74 -0.66
C LEU A 50 3.00 -13.98 -0.63
N PHE A 51 2.19 -12.96 -0.30
CA PHE A 51 0.72 -13.05 -0.28
C PHE A 51 0.11 -13.20 -1.67
N LEU A 52 0.85 -12.88 -2.72
CA LEU A 52 0.47 -13.17 -4.10
C LEU A 52 1.06 -14.47 -4.63
N GLY A 53 1.83 -15.20 -3.80
CA GLY A 53 2.41 -16.49 -4.13
C GLY A 53 3.77 -16.43 -4.81
N PHE A 54 4.46 -15.27 -4.74
CA PHE A 54 5.79 -15.11 -5.33
C PHE A 54 6.88 -15.11 -4.26
N THR A 55 7.93 -15.87 -4.52
CA THR A 55 9.17 -15.90 -3.75
C THR A 55 10.31 -15.31 -4.57
N SER A 56 11.47 -15.11 -3.97
CA SER A 56 12.65 -14.62 -4.68
C SER A 56 13.17 -15.57 -5.78
N GLU A 57 12.67 -16.78 -5.86
CA GLU A 57 13.01 -17.77 -6.90
C GLU A 57 12.18 -17.57 -8.17
N ASP A 58 11.04 -16.87 -8.08
CA ASP A 58 10.08 -16.70 -9.17
C ASP A 58 10.42 -15.54 -10.12
N TYR A 59 11.39 -14.68 -9.77
CA TYR A 59 11.76 -13.53 -10.59
C TYR A 59 13.29 -13.30 -10.59
N LYS A 60 13.81 -12.78 -11.71
CA LYS A 60 15.23 -12.52 -11.89
C LYS A 60 15.62 -11.07 -11.69
N LYS A 61 14.66 -10.17 -11.89
CA LYS A 61 14.81 -8.72 -11.76
C LYS A 61 13.69 -8.15 -10.89
N SER A 62 13.98 -7.08 -10.19
CA SER A 62 13.11 -6.46 -9.20
C SER A 62 13.34 -4.94 -9.15
N LEU A 63 12.65 -4.24 -8.25
CA LEU A 63 12.94 -2.85 -7.94
C LEU A 63 14.42 -2.62 -7.58
N TYR A 64 15.06 -3.60 -6.97
CA TYR A 64 16.49 -3.54 -6.64
C TYR A 64 17.35 -3.31 -7.88
N ASP A 65 17.10 -4.05 -8.96
CA ASP A 65 17.86 -3.96 -10.20
C ASP A 65 17.61 -2.62 -10.91
N LEU A 66 16.37 -2.12 -10.89
CA LEU A 66 16.03 -0.78 -11.38
C LEU A 66 16.80 0.34 -10.67
N VAL A 67 17.06 0.16 -9.38
CA VAL A 67 17.77 1.14 -8.57
C VAL A 67 19.28 1.04 -8.76
N LEU A 68 19.85 -0.16 -8.69
CA LEU A 68 21.31 -0.35 -8.68
C LEU A 68 21.91 -0.46 -10.08
N SER A 69 21.15 -0.95 -11.05
CA SER A 69 21.63 -1.21 -12.41
C SER A 69 20.69 -0.62 -13.48
N PRO A 70 20.36 0.67 -13.41
CA PRO A 70 19.33 1.28 -14.27
C PRO A 70 19.69 1.25 -15.76
N GLU A 71 20.97 1.25 -16.10
CA GLU A 71 21.43 1.23 -17.50
C GLU A 71 21.18 -0.12 -18.20
N SER A 72 21.03 -1.19 -17.41
CA SER A 72 20.86 -2.56 -17.92
C SER A 72 19.52 -3.20 -17.54
N THR A 73 18.61 -2.44 -16.96
CA THR A 73 17.35 -2.96 -16.45
C THR A 73 16.18 -2.11 -16.94
N ALA A 74 15.34 -2.70 -17.78
CA ALA A 74 14.10 -2.08 -18.20
C ALA A 74 12.99 -2.39 -17.19
N LEU A 75 12.10 -1.43 -16.94
CA LEU A 75 11.01 -1.56 -15.97
C LEU A 75 10.13 -2.79 -16.22
N PHE A 76 9.75 -3.05 -17.47
CA PHE A 76 8.92 -4.18 -17.82
C PHE A 76 9.53 -5.56 -17.50
N GLU A 77 10.87 -5.65 -17.40
CA GLU A 77 11.56 -6.90 -17.02
C GLU A 77 11.44 -7.23 -15.54
N CYS A 78 11.06 -6.23 -14.73
CA CYS A 78 10.88 -6.35 -13.28
C CYS A 78 9.42 -6.60 -12.87
N ILE A 79 8.48 -6.51 -13.82
CA ILE A 79 7.05 -6.63 -13.55
C ILE A 79 6.60 -8.07 -13.81
N LEU A 80 5.89 -8.63 -12.85
CA LEU A 80 5.30 -9.98 -12.91
C LEU A 80 3.77 -9.86 -13.04
N ASN A 81 3.17 -10.68 -13.90
CA ASN A 81 1.72 -10.81 -13.89
C ASN A 81 1.28 -11.67 -12.70
N ALA A 82 0.61 -11.06 -11.74
CA ALA A 82 0.20 -11.75 -10.51
C ALA A 82 -1.21 -12.34 -10.65
N ARG A 83 -2.17 -11.59 -11.19
CA ARG A 83 -3.55 -12.02 -11.46
C ARG A 83 -4.08 -11.26 -12.68
N GLU A 84 -5.26 -11.59 -13.13
CA GLU A 84 -5.93 -10.78 -14.15
C GLU A 84 -6.03 -9.31 -13.70
N ASN A 85 -5.56 -8.39 -14.52
CA ASN A 85 -5.46 -6.94 -14.26
C ASN A 85 -4.61 -6.53 -13.04
N LEU A 86 -3.86 -7.45 -12.43
CA LEU A 86 -2.97 -7.18 -11.32
C LEU A 86 -1.56 -7.64 -11.62
N ASP A 87 -0.66 -6.69 -11.70
CA ASP A 87 0.78 -6.93 -11.84
C ASP A 87 1.50 -6.61 -10.53
N LEU A 88 2.68 -7.21 -10.32
CA LEU A 88 3.54 -7.05 -9.17
C LEU A 88 4.93 -6.57 -9.61
N LEU A 89 5.43 -5.51 -9.00
CA LEU A 89 6.84 -5.15 -8.99
C LEU A 89 7.42 -5.55 -7.63
N PRO A 90 8.11 -6.69 -7.53
CA PRO A 90 8.71 -7.14 -6.29
C PRO A 90 9.96 -6.35 -5.95
N SER A 91 10.39 -6.41 -4.69
CA SER A 91 11.68 -5.88 -4.28
C SER A 91 12.57 -6.94 -3.66
N GLN A 92 13.85 -6.64 -3.62
CA GLN A 92 14.86 -7.39 -2.88
C GLN A 92 15.84 -6.41 -2.25
N ASN A 93 16.53 -6.85 -1.20
CA ASN A 93 17.64 -6.09 -0.62
C ASN A 93 17.32 -4.61 -0.33
N ILE A 94 16.17 -4.34 0.27
CA ILE A 94 15.69 -2.98 0.59
C ILE A 94 16.75 -2.18 1.36
N GLU A 95 17.56 -2.81 2.20
CA GLU A 95 18.65 -2.15 2.91
C GLU A 95 19.69 -1.56 1.95
N GLN A 96 20.02 -2.26 0.87
CA GLN A 96 20.96 -1.75 -0.14
C GLN A 96 20.33 -0.63 -0.97
N ILE A 97 19.05 -0.73 -1.29
CA ILE A 97 18.30 0.38 -1.91
C ILE A 97 18.35 1.62 -1.00
N ASN A 98 18.09 1.46 0.29
CA ASN A 98 18.19 2.56 1.25
C ASN A 98 19.60 3.16 1.33
N ALA A 99 20.65 2.34 1.28
CA ALA A 99 22.03 2.82 1.27
C ALA A 99 22.37 3.65 0.02
N VAL A 100 21.81 3.30 -1.14
CA VAL A 100 21.91 4.11 -2.36
C VAL A 100 21.16 5.44 -2.20
N LEU A 101 19.91 5.37 -1.72
CA LEU A 101 19.06 6.55 -1.53
C LEU A 101 19.57 7.52 -0.45
N GLN A 102 20.36 7.07 0.52
CA GLN A 102 21.04 7.96 1.47
C GLN A 102 22.04 8.90 0.79
N LYS A 103 22.60 8.49 -0.33
CA LYS A 103 23.55 9.28 -1.11
C LYS A 103 22.87 10.09 -2.22
N GLU A 104 21.57 9.86 -2.43
CA GLU A 104 20.80 10.53 -3.48
C GLU A 104 20.38 11.93 -2.99
N PRO A 105 20.85 13.00 -3.66
CA PRO A 105 20.52 14.36 -3.25
C PRO A 105 19.06 14.74 -3.51
N ASN A 106 18.42 14.09 -4.49
CA ASN A 106 17.06 14.39 -4.92
C ASN A 106 16.10 13.22 -4.75
N VAL A 107 15.88 12.81 -3.50
CA VAL A 107 14.93 11.72 -3.16
C VAL A 107 13.50 12.02 -3.64
N LYS A 108 13.12 13.31 -3.72
CA LYS A 108 11.76 13.75 -4.10
C LYS A 108 11.35 13.31 -5.50
N SER A 109 12.26 13.33 -6.46
CA SER A 109 11.99 12.94 -7.84
C SER A 109 12.50 11.53 -8.17
N TYR A 110 13.12 10.85 -7.22
CA TYR A 110 13.84 9.60 -7.49
C TYR A 110 12.94 8.52 -8.11
N LEU A 111 11.85 8.13 -7.41
CA LEU A 111 10.94 7.12 -7.94
C LEU A 111 10.19 7.58 -9.18
N ASN A 112 9.85 8.87 -9.29
CA ASN A 112 9.28 9.41 -10.52
C ASN A 112 10.19 9.19 -11.71
N SER A 113 11.51 9.34 -11.56
CA SER A 113 12.47 9.10 -12.63
C SER A 113 12.62 7.62 -12.99
N LYS A 114 12.61 6.73 -12.00
CA LYS A 114 12.77 5.29 -12.19
C LYS A 114 11.51 4.60 -12.74
N LEU A 115 10.35 5.11 -12.38
CA LEU A 115 9.04 4.54 -12.72
C LEU A 115 8.28 5.36 -13.77
N LYS A 116 8.94 6.28 -14.46
CA LYS A 116 8.33 7.19 -15.46
C LYS A 116 7.57 6.45 -16.57
N ASP A 117 8.07 5.29 -16.97
CA ASP A 117 7.49 4.52 -18.07
C ASP A 117 6.13 3.92 -17.71
N LEU A 118 5.75 3.85 -16.41
CA LEU A 118 4.44 3.38 -15.98
C LEU A 118 3.29 4.23 -16.55
N GLU A 119 3.50 5.52 -16.80
CA GLU A 119 2.47 6.40 -17.38
C GLU A 119 2.01 5.93 -18.77
N GLY A 120 2.92 5.28 -19.53
CA GLY A 120 2.65 4.73 -20.86
C GLY A 120 2.14 3.30 -20.87
N MET A 121 2.19 2.58 -19.73
CA MET A 121 1.83 1.16 -19.64
C MET A 121 0.33 0.90 -19.42
N GLY A 122 -0.47 1.96 -19.24
CA GLY A 122 -1.93 1.88 -19.16
C GLY A 122 -2.46 1.35 -17.83
N TYR A 123 -1.73 1.51 -16.73
CA TYR A 123 -2.26 1.26 -15.38
C TYR A 123 -3.22 2.37 -14.96
N ASP A 124 -4.29 1.99 -14.27
CA ASP A 124 -5.20 2.92 -13.59
C ASP A 124 -4.70 3.28 -12.19
N TYR A 125 -4.09 2.29 -11.53
CA TYR A 125 -3.60 2.43 -10.14
C TYR A 125 -2.21 1.86 -9.94
N VAL A 126 -1.45 2.51 -9.07
CA VAL A 126 -0.26 1.97 -8.42
C VAL A 126 -0.52 1.92 -6.92
N ILE A 127 -0.37 0.77 -6.31
CA ILE A 127 -0.41 0.56 -4.86
C ILE A 127 0.99 0.23 -4.39
N VAL A 128 1.51 0.97 -3.42
CA VAL A 128 2.86 0.77 -2.86
C VAL A 128 2.73 0.23 -1.46
N ASP A 129 3.22 -0.99 -1.22
CA ASP A 129 3.34 -1.56 0.13
C ASP A 129 4.64 -1.08 0.76
N CYS A 130 4.55 -0.26 1.82
CA CYS A 130 5.70 0.34 2.47
C CYS A 130 6.13 -0.44 3.72
N GLY A 131 7.44 -0.52 3.97
CA GLY A 131 7.97 -1.07 5.21
C GLY A 131 7.60 -0.25 6.46
N PRO A 132 7.73 -0.82 7.67
CA PRO A 132 7.26 -0.19 8.92
C PRO A 132 8.17 0.92 9.43
N GLN A 133 9.38 1.06 8.90
CA GLN A 133 10.35 2.03 9.40
C GLN A 133 10.37 3.31 8.56
N ARG A 134 10.62 4.45 9.19
CA ARG A 134 11.01 5.66 8.45
C ARG A 134 12.34 5.38 7.75
N SER A 135 12.34 5.39 6.43
CA SER A 135 13.49 5.03 5.61
C SER A 135 13.49 5.85 4.32
N ARG A 136 14.64 5.95 3.66
CA ARG A 136 14.75 6.74 2.43
C ARG A 136 13.90 6.21 1.29
N ILE A 137 13.66 4.89 1.22
CA ILE A 137 12.74 4.33 0.23
C ILE A 137 11.29 4.73 0.52
N ASN A 138 10.89 4.77 1.80
CA ASN A 138 9.57 5.24 2.18
C ASN A 138 9.43 6.76 1.96
N ASP A 139 10.49 7.57 2.21
CA ASP A 139 10.50 8.99 1.84
C ASP A 139 10.24 9.15 0.33
N ALA A 140 10.97 8.39 -0.50
CA ALA A 140 10.81 8.42 -1.95
C ALA A 140 9.40 7.98 -2.38
N ALA A 141 8.82 6.96 -1.73
CA ALA A 141 7.45 6.51 -1.97
C ALA A 141 6.43 7.61 -1.65
N LEU A 142 6.59 8.32 -0.52
CA LEU A 142 5.70 9.41 -0.13
C LEU A 142 5.74 10.60 -1.10
N TYR A 143 6.90 10.90 -1.68
CA TYR A 143 6.99 11.91 -2.75
C TYR A 143 6.47 11.45 -4.11
N TYR A 144 6.33 10.13 -4.30
CA TYR A 144 5.88 9.55 -5.57
C TYR A 144 4.36 9.43 -5.66
N VAL A 145 3.65 9.25 -4.54
CA VAL A 145 2.24 8.92 -4.52
C VAL A 145 1.32 10.15 -4.45
N ASP A 146 0.09 9.98 -4.90
CA ASP A 146 -0.98 11.01 -4.83
C ASP A 146 -1.74 10.97 -3.49
N GLY A 147 -1.64 9.86 -2.75
CA GLY A 147 -2.32 9.69 -1.48
C GLY A 147 -1.82 8.51 -0.66
N ILE A 148 -2.26 8.47 0.59
CA ILE A 148 -1.82 7.48 1.57
C ILE A 148 -3.02 6.75 2.15
N ILE A 149 -2.91 5.43 2.27
CA ILE A 149 -3.81 4.55 3.01
C ILE A 149 -3.10 4.19 4.30
N VAL A 150 -3.68 4.51 5.44
CA VAL A 150 -3.10 4.29 6.76
C VAL A 150 -3.85 3.17 7.49
N PRO A 151 -3.36 1.92 7.48
CA PRO A 151 -3.89 0.87 8.34
C PRO A 151 -3.60 1.16 9.80
N VAL A 152 -4.60 1.05 10.67
CA VAL A 152 -4.48 1.28 12.10
C VAL A 152 -5.06 0.10 12.86
N GLN A 153 -4.25 -0.62 13.62
CA GLN A 153 -4.76 -1.67 14.48
C GLN A 153 -5.61 -1.07 15.59
N VAL A 154 -6.85 -1.57 15.78
CA VAL A 154 -7.79 -1.03 16.78
C VAL A 154 -7.39 -1.45 18.19
N GLU A 155 -6.50 -0.66 18.79
CA GLU A 155 -5.96 -0.85 20.15
C GLU A 155 -5.58 0.51 20.78
N ALA A 156 -5.27 0.55 22.06
CA ALA A 156 -4.98 1.78 22.82
C ALA A 156 -3.86 2.67 22.23
N ALA A 157 -2.91 2.10 21.47
CA ALA A 157 -1.83 2.84 20.82
C ALA A 157 -2.20 3.44 19.45
N SER A 158 -3.44 3.25 18.97
CA SER A 158 -3.88 3.61 17.63
C SER A 158 -3.73 5.11 17.34
N VAL A 159 -4.21 5.95 18.22
CA VAL A 159 -4.16 7.42 18.05
C VAL A 159 -2.71 7.91 18.00
N ARG A 160 -1.82 7.33 18.82
CA ARG A 160 -0.39 7.68 18.77
C ARG A 160 0.24 7.28 17.44
N ALA A 161 -0.11 6.10 16.91
CA ALA A 161 0.40 5.65 15.62
C ALA A 161 -0.02 6.59 14.49
N ILE A 162 -1.24 7.13 14.54
CA ILE A 162 -1.73 8.14 13.60
C ILE A 162 -0.93 9.44 13.75
N GLY A 163 -0.74 9.93 14.97
CA GLY A 163 0.08 11.13 15.24
C GLY A 163 1.48 11.03 14.62
N ASN A 164 2.13 9.88 14.73
CA ASN A 164 3.44 9.63 14.13
C ASN A 164 3.44 9.75 12.59
N ILE A 165 2.31 9.47 11.91
CA ILE A 165 2.20 9.65 10.46
C ILE A 165 2.11 11.14 10.13
N TYR A 166 1.33 11.93 10.87
CA TYR A 166 1.26 13.38 10.68
C TYR A 166 2.64 14.05 10.88
N GLU A 167 3.35 13.65 11.93
CA GLU A 167 4.73 14.11 12.16
C GLU A 167 5.65 13.73 11.01
N TYR A 168 5.55 12.50 10.50
CA TYR A 168 6.38 12.05 9.40
C TYR A 168 6.14 12.87 8.13
N LEU A 169 4.88 13.14 7.79
CA LEU A 169 4.54 14.00 6.65
C LEU A 169 5.07 15.43 6.85
N ALA A 170 4.90 15.99 8.03
CA ALA A 170 5.40 17.33 8.37
C ALA A 170 6.93 17.42 8.23
N ASP A 171 7.68 16.42 8.72
CA ASP A 171 9.14 16.35 8.59
C ASP A 171 9.61 16.33 7.12
N LEU A 172 8.80 15.76 6.23
CA LEU A 172 9.05 15.74 4.80
C LEU A 172 8.52 16.99 4.06
N GLY A 173 7.80 17.87 4.75
CA GLY A 173 7.14 19.03 4.15
C GLY A 173 5.96 18.64 3.24
N LEU A 174 5.30 17.53 3.55
CA LEU A 174 4.13 17.03 2.83
C LEU A 174 2.84 17.41 3.55
N ASP A 175 1.77 17.64 2.79
CA ASP A 175 0.46 17.98 3.33
C ASP A 175 -0.22 16.74 3.94
N SER A 176 -0.82 16.91 5.11
CA SER A 176 -1.63 15.87 5.76
C SER A 176 -2.87 15.46 4.96
N GLN A 177 -3.35 16.31 4.05
CA GLN A 177 -4.43 15.97 3.10
C GLN A 177 -4.06 14.84 2.14
N MET A 178 -2.79 14.44 2.08
CA MET A 178 -2.39 13.20 1.41
C MET A 178 -2.96 11.94 2.06
N ILE A 179 -3.37 11.98 3.33
CA ILE A 179 -4.06 10.86 3.97
C ILE A 179 -5.45 10.72 3.33
N SER A 180 -5.55 9.81 2.37
CA SER A 180 -6.78 9.55 1.63
C SER A 180 -7.73 8.62 2.38
N LEU A 181 -7.18 7.65 3.12
CA LEU A 181 -7.93 6.68 3.91
C LEU A 181 -7.19 6.31 5.20
N VAL A 182 -7.93 6.23 6.30
CA VAL A 182 -7.52 5.56 7.52
C VAL A 182 -8.37 4.30 7.65
N VAL A 183 -7.72 3.15 7.75
CA VAL A 183 -8.38 1.85 7.78
C VAL A 183 -8.22 1.21 9.16
N PRO A 184 -9.25 1.27 10.04
CA PRO A 184 -9.24 0.53 11.27
C PRO A 184 -9.17 -0.98 10.96
N ASN A 185 -8.15 -1.66 11.46
CA ASN A 185 -7.88 -3.05 11.13
C ASN A 185 -7.84 -3.92 12.39
N MET A 186 -8.04 -5.22 12.20
CA MET A 186 -8.04 -6.21 13.27
C MET A 186 -9.08 -5.94 14.38
N TYR A 187 -10.19 -5.30 14.01
CA TYR A 187 -11.27 -5.01 14.94
C TYR A 187 -11.92 -6.30 15.44
N ASP A 188 -12.02 -6.45 16.77
CA ASP A 188 -12.75 -7.55 17.43
C ASP A 188 -13.97 -7.00 18.17
N GLN A 189 -15.14 -7.09 17.54
CA GLN A 189 -16.42 -6.62 18.11
C GLN A 189 -16.83 -7.33 19.39
N ARG A 190 -16.16 -8.43 19.80
CA ARG A 190 -16.49 -9.19 21.01
C ARG A 190 -15.87 -8.57 22.26
N THR A 191 -14.87 -7.72 22.13
CA THR A 191 -14.15 -7.10 23.23
C THR A 191 -14.57 -5.65 23.43
N SER A 192 -14.75 -5.22 24.70
CA SER A 192 -15.05 -3.82 25.04
C SER A 192 -13.88 -2.91 24.64
N ASP A 193 -12.66 -3.35 24.91
CA ASP A 193 -11.44 -2.60 24.59
C ASP A 193 -11.37 -2.23 23.09
N SER A 194 -11.63 -3.19 22.19
CA SER A 194 -11.62 -2.92 20.76
C SER A 194 -12.75 -1.96 20.34
N LYS A 195 -13.92 -2.03 20.96
CA LYS A 195 -15.01 -1.10 20.70
C LYS A 195 -14.65 0.33 21.14
N GLU A 196 -14.15 0.49 22.35
CA GLU A 196 -13.73 1.78 22.89
C GLU A 196 -12.64 2.41 22.03
N ASN A 197 -11.62 1.63 21.65
CA ASN A 197 -10.55 2.12 20.79
C ASN A 197 -11.04 2.50 19.38
N LEU A 198 -12.03 1.79 18.83
CA LEU A 198 -12.64 2.18 17.56
C LEU A 198 -13.38 3.53 17.68
N GLU A 199 -14.12 3.74 18.76
CA GLU A 199 -14.80 5.03 18.97
C GLU A 199 -13.79 6.18 19.12
N PHE A 200 -12.64 5.99 19.80
CA PHE A 200 -11.57 7.00 19.83
C PHE A 200 -11.03 7.33 18.44
N VAL A 201 -10.84 6.32 17.59
CA VAL A 201 -10.40 6.55 16.20
C VAL A 201 -11.46 7.33 15.41
N LYS A 202 -12.74 6.99 15.57
CA LYS A 202 -13.85 7.70 14.94
C LYS A 202 -13.94 9.16 15.40
N GLU A 203 -13.82 9.40 16.70
CA GLU A 203 -13.84 10.76 17.26
C GLU A 203 -12.68 11.60 16.73
N PHE A 204 -11.48 11.03 16.65
CA PHE A 204 -10.30 11.70 16.11
C PHE A 204 -10.47 12.16 14.66
N PHE A 205 -11.22 11.41 13.86
CA PHE A 205 -11.48 11.70 12.44
C PHE A 205 -12.91 12.17 12.16
N SER A 206 -13.66 12.62 13.18
CA SER A 206 -15.07 13.04 13.05
C SER A 206 -15.29 14.10 11.99
N ASP A 207 -14.33 15.03 11.85
CA ASP A 207 -14.39 16.16 10.92
C ASP A 207 -13.73 15.89 9.56
N ALA A 208 -13.15 14.67 9.39
CA ALA A 208 -12.42 14.32 8.20
C ALA A 208 -13.07 13.13 7.49
N ASP A 209 -13.44 13.29 6.23
CA ASP A 209 -13.96 12.17 5.40
C ASP A 209 -12.82 11.26 4.92
N VAL A 210 -12.06 10.69 5.86
CA VAL A 210 -10.93 9.76 5.56
C VAL A 210 -11.07 8.40 6.23
N LEU A 211 -12.01 8.23 7.16
CA LEU A 211 -12.15 6.98 7.89
C LEU A 211 -12.92 5.93 7.07
N ALA A 212 -12.31 4.76 6.89
CA ALA A 212 -12.95 3.62 6.27
C ALA A 212 -13.71 2.77 7.31
N GLU A 213 -14.59 1.89 6.82
CA GLU A 213 -15.20 0.86 7.65
C GLU A 213 -14.14 -0.08 8.23
N PRO A 214 -14.31 -0.55 9.48
CA PRO A 214 -13.32 -1.40 10.14
C PRO A 214 -13.24 -2.79 9.51
N ILE A 215 -12.01 -3.27 9.30
CA ILE A 215 -11.74 -4.65 8.91
C ILE A 215 -11.69 -5.50 10.17
N HIS A 216 -12.59 -6.47 10.28
CA HIS A 216 -12.64 -7.38 11.40
C HIS A 216 -11.51 -8.40 11.36
N ARG A 217 -11.01 -8.76 12.55
CA ARG A 217 -10.04 -9.85 12.70
C ARG A 217 -10.64 -11.17 12.25
N ARG A 218 -10.09 -11.75 11.18
CA ARG A 218 -10.49 -13.07 10.66
C ARG A 218 -9.29 -13.94 10.39
N VAL A 219 -9.35 -15.18 10.85
CA VAL A 219 -8.29 -16.19 10.62
C VAL A 219 -8.10 -16.44 9.12
N ARG A 220 -9.20 -16.43 8.35
CA ARG A 220 -9.18 -16.65 6.89
C ARG A 220 -8.33 -15.63 6.12
N ILE A 221 -8.22 -14.39 6.57
CA ILE A 221 -7.36 -13.38 5.94
C ILE A 221 -5.88 -13.78 6.09
N ALA A 222 -5.49 -14.21 7.30
CA ALA A 222 -4.12 -14.65 7.55
C ALA A 222 -3.79 -15.99 6.86
N GLU A 223 -4.74 -16.92 6.80
CA GLU A 223 -4.58 -18.20 6.12
C GLU A 223 -4.42 -18.02 4.61
N ALA A 224 -5.20 -17.13 3.98
CA ALA A 224 -5.10 -16.83 2.56
C ALA A 224 -3.68 -16.35 2.19
N GLY A 225 -3.13 -15.38 2.93
CA GLY A 225 -1.77 -14.89 2.70
C GLY A 225 -0.70 -15.99 2.82
N LYS A 226 -0.82 -16.89 3.80
CA LYS A 226 0.11 -18.03 3.94
C LYS A 226 0.06 -18.99 2.75
N LEU A 227 -1.05 -19.04 2.03
CA LEU A 227 -1.25 -19.88 0.85
C LEU A 227 -0.93 -19.14 -0.47
N GLY A 228 -0.37 -17.93 -0.40
CA GLY A 228 -0.10 -17.11 -1.59
C GLY A 228 -1.37 -16.67 -2.32
N ARG A 229 -2.47 -16.45 -1.59
CA ARG A 229 -3.80 -16.10 -2.12
C ARG A 229 -4.39 -14.92 -1.39
N THR A 230 -5.30 -14.22 -2.05
CA THR A 230 -6.16 -13.23 -1.40
C THR A 230 -7.48 -13.85 -0.96
N VAL A 231 -8.22 -13.16 -0.09
CA VAL A 231 -9.56 -13.62 0.30
C VAL A 231 -10.56 -13.57 -0.85
N TYR A 232 -10.32 -12.79 -1.88
CA TYR A 232 -11.13 -12.80 -3.11
C TYR A 232 -11.09 -14.16 -3.85
N GLU A 233 -10.03 -14.93 -3.63
CA GLU A 233 -9.84 -16.26 -4.22
C GLU A 233 -10.30 -17.40 -3.29
N SER A 234 -10.50 -17.12 -2.00
CA SER A 234 -10.67 -18.17 -0.99
C SER A 234 -11.87 -18.00 -0.07
N ASP A 235 -12.35 -16.78 0.18
CA ASP A 235 -13.44 -16.50 1.13
C ASP A 235 -14.22 -15.22 0.76
N GLY A 236 -15.34 -15.39 0.06
CA GLY A 236 -16.20 -14.28 -0.38
C GLY A 236 -16.81 -13.45 0.77
N GLU A 237 -16.94 -13.99 1.98
CA GLU A 237 -17.38 -13.19 3.12
C GLU A 237 -16.26 -12.34 3.71
N ALA A 238 -15.03 -12.84 3.69
CA ALA A 238 -13.89 -12.04 4.13
C ALA A 238 -13.55 -10.94 3.12
N SER A 239 -13.73 -11.19 1.81
CA SER A 239 -13.45 -10.21 0.76
C SER A 239 -14.37 -8.98 0.84
N LYS A 240 -15.63 -9.15 1.21
CA LYS A 240 -16.62 -8.05 1.37
C LYS A 240 -16.15 -6.95 2.33
N GLN A 241 -15.22 -7.24 3.23
CA GLN A 241 -14.68 -6.23 4.15
C GLN A 241 -13.75 -5.24 3.44
N PHE A 242 -13.17 -5.61 2.30
CA PHE A 242 -12.31 -4.73 1.52
C PHE A 242 -13.08 -3.93 0.47
N ASP A 243 -14.29 -4.38 0.07
CA ASP A 243 -15.10 -3.73 -0.95
C ASP A 243 -15.37 -2.24 -0.67
N PRO A 244 -15.73 -1.80 0.56
CA PRO A 244 -15.95 -0.38 0.84
C PRO A 244 -14.69 0.48 0.60
N ILE A 245 -13.52 -0.06 0.90
CA ILE A 245 -12.23 0.62 0.69
C ILE A 245 -11.97 0.77 -0.81
N VAL A 246 -12.14 -0.31 -1.56
CA VAL A 246 -11.96 -0.35 -3.02
C VAL A 246 -12.93 0.61 -3.70
N GLU A 247 -14.21 0.58 -3.34
CA GLU A 247 -15.23 1.46 -3.90
C GLU A 247 -14.97 2.93 -3.61
N ARG A 248 -14.42 3.23 -2.42
CA ARG A 248 -14.04 4.59 -2.06
C ARG A 248 -12.88 5.10 -2.90
N LEU A 249 -11.86 4.28 -3.16
CA LEU A 249 -10.75 4.66 -4.04
C LEU A 249 -11.23 4.90 -5.48
N VAL A 250 -12.16 4.08 -5.97
CA VAL A 250 -12.78 4.28 -7.30
C VAL A 250 -13.55 5.61 -7.35
N ARG A 251 -14.30 5.96 -6.30
CA ARG A 251 -15.04 7.24 -6.22
C ARG A 251 -14.10 8.45 -6.15
N ILE A 252 -13.01 8.37 -5.38
CA ILE A 252 -12.00 9.45 -5.32
C ILE A 252 -11.41 9.71 -6.71
N ASN A 253 -11.18 8.67 -7.50
CA ASN A 253 -10.70 8.81 -8.87
C ASN A 253 -11.74 9.53 -9.75
N ALA A 254 -12.97 9.08 -9.74
CA ALA A 254 -14.05 9.68 -10.55
C ALA A 254 -14.28 11.16 -10.20
N GLY A 255 -14.09 11.57 -8.93
CA GLY A 255 -14.19 12.96 -8.50
C GLY A 255 -13.02 13.86 -8.90
N LYS A 256 -11.84 13.27 -9.21
CA LYS A 256 -10.66 14.01 -9.70
C LYS A 256 -10.63 14.18 -11.21
N GLU A 257 -11.54 13.51 -11.94
CA GLU A 257 -11.70 13.61 -13.40
C GLU A 257 -12.67 14.75 -13.81
N GLN A 258 -13.34 15.40 -12.86
CA GLN A 258 -14.21 16.58 -13.05
C GLN A 258 -13.46 17.87 -12.71
#